data_09736351c9549dc0f004feafc1490047
#
_entry.id   09736351c9549dc0f004feafc1490047
#
_cell.length_a   1.000
_cell.length_b   1.000
_cell.length_c   1.000
_cell.angle_alpha   90.00
_cell.angle_beta   90.00
_cell.angle_gamma   90.00
#
_symmetry.space_group_name_H-M   'P 1'
#
loop_
_entity.id
_entity.type
_entity.pdbx_description
1 polymer ?
#
loop_
_entity_poly.entity_id
_entity_poly.type
_entity_poly.pdbx_seq_one_letter_code
_entity_poly.pdbx_strand_id
1 'polypeptide(L)'
;MRNVALLAPALLCFPAAAQTTANAYIQHNLVSDVAGLADVTDPNLVNPWGLSETASSPFWVSDHDTGKSTLYNGSGAITALVVTIPPGSGTHGLGTPTGQVTGNGVNWILPAPNNKVASFIFATEDGTIAAWNGSVVANTAVTVVDNSGAGAVYKGLASANTPTPLLYAPNFNSGKVDVFDGSFNPTTVSGGFTDPNLPAGFAPFNIANLGGKLYVTYAKQDVLKKEDVPGAGNGFVDVFDLNGNLLQRLVSNGALNSPWGVAIAPAGWGIFGGDVLVGNFGDGKINGFDPTTGNLVGTMLNGNPLIAAPTPPPLVNIGLWTLQFGNGKTGGDPQTLYITSSINNNDNKTHGLLAAIAPPMQITSIANAAGFTAGSIAPGEIVLLRGFTIGPSPLVAGTLPAAGTVGTTVGVTSVTFNTTPAPMLFASASATSVIVPYEVFGSTTANVVVTYKNNTSATFTVPVTATAPGLFTISENGTGEVVAFNFDGTLNTAANPAQRGFPVLVYATGEGQTDPTGSDGLIAGGLFVRTPFATVTASVAGQPAFVVYAGSASGSVAGVMEVELVLPSLPASVAGGALPIVLTVGNVNSQTGATIFVK
;
A
#
# COMPACT_ATOMS: atom_id res chain seq x y z
N MET A 1 -63.18 -23.37 13.21
CA MET A 1 -62.13 -23.92 12.38
C MET A 1 -61.79 -22.84 11.34
N ARG A 2 -60.77 -22.08 11.56
CA ARG A 2 -60.28 -21.05 10.63
C ARG A 2 -58.90 -21.50 10.13
N ASN A 3 -58.78 -21.72 8.81
CA ASN A 3 -57.53 -22.03 8.15
C ASN A 3 -56.59 -20.82 8.20
N VAL A 4 -55.44 -21.00 8.79
CA VAL A 4 -54.30 -20.07 8.67
C VAL A 4 -53.41 -20.60 7.58
N ALA A 5 -53.35 -19.88 6.44
CA ALA A 5 -52.42 -20.15 5.37
C ALA A 5 -51.03 -19.58 5.76
N LEU A 6 -50.04 -20.46 5.88
CA LEU A 6 -48.65 -20.06 5.99
C LEU A 6 -48.19 -19.51 4.63
N LEU A 7 -47.87 -18.22 4.56
CA LEU A 7 -47.04 -17.66 3.48
C LEU A 7 -45.58 -18.07 3.72
N ALA A 8 -45.04 -18.88 2.81
CA ALA A 8 -43.62 -19.13 2.72
C ALA A 8 -42.89 -17.87 2.21
N PRO A 9 -41.77 -17.47 2.81
CA PRO A 9 -41.00 -16.35 2.25
C PRO A 9 -40.37 -16.77 0.92
N ALA A 10 -40.72 -16.04 -0.12
CA ALA A 10 -40.03 -16.15 -1.41
C ALA A 10 -38.57 -15.71 -1.24
N LEU A 11 -37.66 -16.65 -1.48
CA LEU A 11 -36.21 -16.39 -1.56
C LEU A 11 -35.98 -15.54 -2.83
N LEU A 12 -35.87 -14.22 -2.67
CA LEU A 12 -35.40 -13.33 -3.71
C LEU A 12 -33.90 -13.61 -3.89
N CYS A 13 -33.55 -14.40 -4.92
CA CYS A 13 -32.20 -14.49 -5.44
C CYS A 13 -31.82 -13.12 -6.02
N PHE A 14 -31.09 -12.30 -5.27
CA PHE A 14 -30.37 -11.18 -5.84
C PHE A 14 -29.25 -11.74 -6.73
N PRO A 15 -29.05 -11.23 -7.97
CA PRO A 15 -27.89 -11.60 -8.74
C PRO A 15 -26.66 -11.18 -7.91
N ALA A 16 -25.80 -12.15 -7.60
CA ALA A 16 -24.50 -11.87 -7.01
C ALA A 16 -23.78 -10.91 -7.96
N ALA A 17 -23.53 -9.69 -7.53
CA ALA A 17 -22.56 -8.83 -8.19
C ALA A 17 -21.29 -9.66 -8.32
N ALA A 18 -20.71 -9.71 -9.52
CA ALA A 18 -19.49 -10.46 -9.78
C ALA A 18 -18.43 -9.99 -8.75
N GLN A 19 -18.17 -10.86 -7.79
CA GLN A 19 -17.18 -10.59 -6.75
C GLN A 19 -15.83 -10.58 -7.46
N THR A 20 -15.25 -9.41 -7.66
CA THR A 20 -13.87 -9.31 -8.16
C THR A 20 -13.01 -10.14 -7.22
N THR A 21 -12.29 -11.12 -7.77
CA THR A 21 -11.41 -11.97 -6.97
C THR A 21 -10.38 -11.08 -6.29
N ALA A 22 -10.21 -11.25 -4.99
CA ALA A 22 -9.45 -10.34 -4.14
C ALA A 22 -7.96 -10.17 -4.55
N ASN A 23 -7.42 -11.10 -5.36
CA ASN A 23 -6.06 -11.08 -5.90
C ASN A 23 -5.97 -10.69 -7.39
N ALA A 24 -7.02 -10.08 -7.95
CA ALA A 24 -7.01 -9.56 -9.31
C ALA A 24 -6.42 -8.13 -9.34
N TYR A 25 -5.48 -7.88 -10.26
CA TYR A 25 -4.76 -6.62 -10.41
C TYR A 25 -4.82 -6.12 -11.84
N ILE A 26 -4.79 -4.82 -12.03
CA ILE A 26 -4.85 -4.19 -13.36
C ILE A 26 -3.44 -3.78 -13.75
N GLN A 27 -3.00 -4.22 -14.93
CA GLN A 27 -1.74 -3.80 -15.54
C GLN A 27 -1.99 -2.73 -16.60
N HIS A 28 -1.12 -1.73 -16.60
CA HIS A 28 -1.03 -0.70 -17.62
C HIS A 28 0.38 -0.69 -18.20
N ASN A 29 0.49 -0.89 -19.51
CA ASN A 29 1.76 -0.88 -20.22
C ASN A 29 2.17 0.58 -20.49
N LEU A 30 3.28 1.02 -19.91
CA LEU A 30 3.72 2.41 -19.96
C LEU A 30 4.67 2.69 -21.13
N VAL A 31 5.71 1.86 -21.26
CA VAL A 31 6.76 2.02 -22.28
C VAL A 31 7.14 0.67 -22.86
N SER A 32 7.34 0.62 -24.17
CA SER A 32 7.88 -0.55 -24.88
C SER A 32 8.68 -0.09 -26.11
N ASP A 33 9.62 -0.89 -26.58
CA ASP A 33 10.24 -0.70 -27.90
C ASP A 33 9.34 -1.18 -29.04
N VAL A 34 8.27 -1.93 -28.73
CA VAL A 34 7.27 -2.40 -29.69
C VAL A 34 6.16 -1.35 -29.84
N ALA A 35 6.03 -0.81 -31.04
CA ALA A 35 4.99 0.19 -31.33
C ALA A 35 3.57 -0.34 -31.08
N GLY A 36 2.75 0.43 -30.34
CA GLY A 36 1.35 0.13 -30.05
C GLY A 36 1.12 -0.89 -28.91
N LEU A 37 2.19 -1.39 -28.28
CA LEU A 37 2.07 -2.29 -27.11
C LEU A 37 1.92 -1.51 -25.78
N ALA A 38 2.45 -0.30 -25.72
CA ALA A 38 2.44 0.58 -24.57
C ALA A 38 2.08 2.01 -24.99
N ASP A 39 1.82 2.89 -24.01
CA ASP A 39 1.50 4.29 -24.26
C ASP A 39 2.64 5.03 -24.97
N VAL A 40 3.89 4.69 -24.64
CA VAL A 40 5.09 5.32 -25.16
C VAL A 40 5.96 4.27 -25.85
N THR A 41 6.49 4.62 -27.03
CA THR A 41 7.48 3.77 -27.72
C THR A 41 8.88 4.34 -27.55
N ASP A 42 9.82 3.56 -26.99
CA ASP A 42 11.23 3.89 -26.89
C ASP A 42 12.10 2.74 -27.41
N PRO A 43 12.80 2.92 -28.55
CA PRO A 43 13.64 1.86 -29.13
C PRO A 43 14.86 1.49 -28.28
N ASN A 44 15.15 2.22 -27.21
CA ASN A 44 16.23 1.86 -26.29
C ASN A 44 15.82 0.83 -25.24
N LEU A 45 14.53 0.73 -24.91
CA LEU A 45 14.00 -0.18 -23.87
C LEU A 45 13.96 -1.62 -24.40
N VAL A 46 15.12 -2.25 -24.57
CA VAL A 46 15.23 -3.63 -25.07
C VAL A 46 15.79 -4.52 -23.98
N ASN A 47 15.07 -5.60 -23.63
CA ASN A 47 15.43 -6.53 -22.55
C ASN A 47 15.72 -5.77 -21.23
N PRO A 48 14.76 -5.01 -20.68
CA PRO A 48 14.97 -4.23 -19.46
C PRO A 48 15.00 -5.12 -18.22
N TRP A 49 16.07 -5.04 -17.42
CA TRP A 49 16.25 -5.83 -16.19
C TRP A 49 16.02 -5.00 -14.94
N GLY A 50 17.09 -4.43 -14.39
CA GLY A 50 17.05 -3.70 -13.13
C GLY A 50 16.36 -2.34 -13.25
N LEU A 51 15.73 -1.92 -12.19
CA LEU A 51 15.12 -0.62 -12.03
C LEU A 51 15.53 -0.04 -10.69
N SER A 52 15.90 1.23 -10.66
CA SER A 52 16.20 1.95 -9.42
C SER A 52 15.82 3.42 -9.52
N GLU A 53 15.65 4.05 -8.36
CA GLU A 53 15.32 5.46 -8.24
C GLU A 53 15.84 6.03 -6.93
N THR A 54 16.12 7.33 -6.90
CA THR A 54 16.33 8.06 -5.66
C THR A 54 14.98 8.43 -5.04
N ALA A 55 14.97 9.01 -3.85
CA ALA A 55 13.74 9.47 -3.21
C ALA A 55 12.90 10.48 -4.04
N SER A 56 13.44 11.01 -5.15
CA SER A 56 12.74 12.01 -5.98
C SER A 56 13.02 11.92 -7.48
N SER A 57 13.92 11.03 -7.93
CA SER A 57 14.24 10.89 -9.36
C SER A 57 13.17 10.11 -10.12
N PRO A 58 13.14 10.18 -11.46
CA PRO A 58 12.48 9.17 -12.28
C PRO A 58 13.13 7.81 -12.08
N PHE A 59 12.49 6.77 -12.60
CA PHE A 59 13.08 5.45 -12.73
C PHE A 59 14.25 5.46 -13.68
N TRP A 60 15.32 4.78 -13.31
CA TRP A 60 16.42 4.39 -14.16
C TRP A 60 16.26 2.91 -14.49
N VAL A 61 16.38 2.54 -15.74
CA VAL A 61 16.17 1.16 -16.23
C VAL A 61 17.45 0.66 -16.86
N SER A 62 17.89 -0.55 -16.52
CA SER A 62 19.02 -1.24 -17.15
C SER A 62 18.53 -1.95 -18.42
N ASP A 63 18.83 -1.39 -19.59
CA ASP A 63 18.45 -1.95 -20.89
C ASP A 63 19.57 -2.86 -21.38
N HIS A 64 19.45 -4.14 -21.06
CA HIS A 64 20.50 -5.14 -21.23
C HIS A 64 21.02 -5.22 -22.68
N ASP A 65 20.12 -5.36 -23.66
CA ASP A 65 20.52 -5.64 -25.05
C ASP A 65 20.95 -4.39 -25.82
N THR A 66 20.68 -3.18 -25.30
CA THR A 66 21.18 -1.93 -25.86
C THR A 66 22.40 -1.37 -25.14
N GLY A 67 22.81 -1.97 -24.02
CA GLY A 67 23.94 -1.52 -23.22
C GLY A 67 23.75 -0.13 -22.61
N LYS A 68 22.52 0.22 -22.26
CA LYS A 68 22.14 1.56 -21.82
C LYS A 68 21.42 1.53 -20.47
N SER A 69 21.28 2.71 -19.90
CA SER A 69 20.27 2.98 -18.91
C SER A 69 19.41 4.15 -19.36
N THR A 70 18.10 3.94 -19.46
CA THR A 70 17.09 4.93 -19.83
C THR A 70 16.28 5.38 -18.63
N LEU A 71 15.60 6.51 -18.75
CA LEU A 71 14.88 7.13 -17.64
C LEU A 71 13.43 7.42 -18.00
N TYR A 72 12.52 6.99 -17.10
CA TYR A 72 11.08 7.20 -17.25
C TYR A 72 10.48 7.68 -15.93
N ASN A 73 9.51 8.58 -16.00
CA ASN A 73 8.72 8.90 -14.81
C ASN A 73 7.62 7.83 -14.57
N GLY A 74 6.90 7.95 -13.47
CA GLY A 74 5.84 7.01 -13.09
C GLY A 74 4.64 6.94 -14.04
N SER A 75 4.56 7.81 -15.07
CA SER A 75 3.58 7.72 -16.16
C SER A 75 4.18 7.25 -17.49
N GLY A 76 5.43 6.80 -17.49
CA GLY A 76 6.13 6.35 -18.71
C GLY A 76 6.74 7.47 -19.56
N ALA A 77 6.62 8.75 -19.17
CA ALA A 77 7.23 9.82 -19.95
C ALA A 77 8.76 9.74 -19.91
N ILE A 78 9.38 9.81 -21.10
CA ILE A 78 10.81 9.69 -21.30
C ILE A 78 11.54 10.93 -20.78
N THR A 79 12.63 10.72 -20.03
CA THR A 79 13.63 11.76 -19.76
C THR A 79 14.76 11.63 -20.80
N ALA A 80 15.17 12.73 -21.40
CA ALA A 80 16.09 12.71 -22.53
C ALA A 80 17.51 12.15 -22.24
N LEU A 81 17.89 12.01 -20.96
CA LEU A 81 19.17 11.42 -20.58
C LEU A 81 19.18 9.91 -20.86
N VAL A 82 20.19 9.46 -21.59
CA VAL A 82 20.50 8.03 -21.80
C VAL A 82 21.95 7.82 -21.42
N VAL A 83 22.22 6.85 -20.56
CA VAL A 83 23.59 6.54 -20.09
C VAL A 83 24.06 5.23 -20.72
N THR A 84 25.20 5.26 -21.39
CA THR A 84 25.86 4.06 -21.92
C THR A 84 26.63 3.33 -20.82
N ILE A 85 26.43 2.02 -20.72
CA ILE A 85 27.16 1.16 -19.80
C ILE A 85 28.27 0.46 -20.56
N PRO A 86 29.54 0.64 -20.15
CA PRO A 86 30.67 0.05 -20.89
C PRO A 86 30.74 -1.49 -20.70
N PRO A 87 31.20 -2.23 -21.71
CA PRO A 87 31.42 -3.67 -21.58
C PRO A 87 32.63 -3.99 -20.71
N GLY A 88 32.79 -5.26 -20.33
CA GLY A 88 34.02 -5.78 -19.71
C GLY A 88 35.23 -5.70 -20.64
N SER A 89 36.44 -5.62 -20.10
CA SER A 89 37.68 -5.46 -20.89
C SER A 89 37.95 -6.63 -21.83
N GLY A 90 37.41 -7.80 -21.55
CA GLY A 90 37.51 -9.01 -22.40
C GLY A 90 36.37 -9.17 -23.41
N THR A 91 35.37 -8.29 -23.42
CA THR A 91 34.22 -8.34 -24.31
C THR A 91 34.25 -7.19 -25.32
N HIS A 92 33.77 -7.47 -26.53
CA HIS A 92 33.63 -6.46 -27.58
C HIS A 92 32.14 -6.17 -27.78
N GLY A 93 31.78 -4.89 -27.94
CA GLY A 93 30.40 -4.49 -28.22
C GLY A 93 29.77 -3.60 -27.14
N LEU A 94 28.56 -3.90 -26.75
CA LEU A 94 27.79 -3.18 -25.75
C LEU A 94 27.98 -3.83 -24.38
N GLY A 95 27.92 -3.06 -23.30
CA GLY A 95 27.74 -3.61 -21.96
C GLY A 95 26.40 -4.29 -21.83
N THR A 96 26.27 -5.18 -20.87
CA THR A 96 25.04 -5.96 -20.60
C THR A 96 24.52 -5.66 -19.18
N PRO A 97 23.98 -4.44 -18.92
CA PRO A 97 23.55 -4.05 -17.59
C PRO A 97 22.38 -4.90 -17.09
N THR A 98 22.46 -5.32 -15.81
CA THR A 98 21.50 -6.18 -15.14
C THR A 98 20.90 -5.46 -13.91
N GLY A 99 21.31 -5.79 -12.68
CA GLY A 99 20.92 -5.07 -11.48
C GLY A 99 21.51 -3.67 -11.40
N GLN A 100 20.78 -2.76 -10.74
CA GLN A 100 21.27 -1.42 -10.49
C GLN A 100 20.79 -0.87 -9.15
N VAL A 101 21.57 0.05 -8.58
CA VAL A 101 21.26 0.74 -7.32
C VAL A 101 21.65 2.22 -7.40
N THR A 102 21.09 3.01 -6.48
CA THR A 102 21.51 4.40 -6.28
C THR A 102 22.75 4.49 -5.40
N GLY A 103 23.58 5.48 -5.64
CA GLY A 103 24.62 5.88 -4.71
C GLY A 103 24.04 6.50 -3.44
N ASN A 104 24.84 6.57 -2.37
CA ASN A 104 24.40 7.03 -1.05
C ASN A 104 24.79 8.48 -0.72
N GLY A 105 25.33 9.22 -1.70
CA GLY A 105 25.72 10.62 -1.53
C GLY A 105 27.08 10.86 -0.84
N VAL A 106 27.74 9.83 -0.30
CA VAL A 106 29.00 9.97 0.47
C VAL A 106 30.07 8.95 0.13
N ASN A 107 29.70 7.73 -0.28
CA ASN A 107 30.63 6.64 -0.63
C ASN A 107 30.57 6.34 -2.13
N TRP A 108 31.31 5.32 -2.57
CA TRP A 108 31.40 4.89 -3.97
C TRP A 108 31.87 6.00 -4.90
N ILE A 109 33.07 6.49 -4.60
CA ILE A 109 33.70 7.57 -5.35
C ILE A 109 34.25 7.04 -6.68
N LEU A 110 33.86 7.67 -7.78
CA LEU A 110 34.39 7.38 -9.10
C LEU A 110 35.92 7.59 -9.10
N PRO A 111 36.70 6.73 -9.79
CA PRO A 111 38.14 6.85 -9.84
C PRO A 111 38.59 8.16 -10.51
N ALA A 112 39.85 8.55 -10.24
CA ALA A 112 40.47 9.70 -10.89
C ALA A 112 40.37 9.59 -12.44
N PRO A 113 40.19 10.70 -13.14
CA PRO A 113 40.18 12.09 -12.68
C PRO A 113 38.81 12.57 -12.12
N ASN A 114 37.76 11.73 -12.13
CA ASN A 114 36.40 12.12 -11.84
C ASN A 114 36.19 12.49 -10.37
N ASN A 115 36.63 11.66 -9.42
CA ASN A 115 36.63 11.92 -7.97
C ASN A 115 35.29 12.45 -7.40
N LYS A 116 34.15 11.92 -7.88
CA LYS A 116 32.79 12.24 -7.42
C LYS A 116 32.05 11.00 -6.97
N VAL A 117 31.17 11.18 -6.01
CA VAL A 117 30.29 10.11 -5.54
C VAL A 117 29.39 9.63 -6.67
N ALA A 118 29.27 8.32 -6.87
CA ALA A 118 28.35 7.75 -7.85
C ALA A 118 26.89 8.14 -7.50
N SER A 119 26.13 8.53 -8.50
CA SER A 119 24.66 8.70 -8.37
C SER A 119 23.93 7.39 -8.62
N PHE A 120 24.41 6.59 -9.58
CA PHE A 120 23.89 5.27 -9.91
C PHE A 120 25.04 4.29 -10.17
N ILE A 121 24.80 3.03 -9.82
CA ILE A 121 25.77 1.93 -9.95
C ILE A 121 25.06 0.77 -10.63
N PHE A 122 25.71 0.13 -11.58
CA PHE A 122 25.19 -0.92 -12.44
C PHE A 122 26.06 -2.16 -12.36
N ALA A 123 25.46 -3.32 -12.22
CA ALA A 123 26.11 -4.60 -12.46
C ALA A 123 25.89 -5.02 -13.91
N THR A 124 26.78 -5.84 -14.46
CA THR A 124 26.65 -6.34 -15.82
C THR A 124 26.82 -7.85 -15.89
N GLU A 125 26.19 -8.47 -16.87
CA GLU A 125 26.30 -9.91 -17.11
C GLU A 125 27.70 -10.29 -17.62
N ASP A 126 28.42 -9.36 -18.23
CA ASP A 126 29.84 -9.51 -18.64
C ASP A 126 30.81 -9.32 -17.47
N GLY A 127 30.34 -9.25 -16.23
CA GLY A 127 31.16 -9.36 -15.02
C GLY A 127 31.80 -8.05 -14.59
N THR A 128 31.20 -6.90 -14.90
CA THR A 128 31.65 -5.59 -14.43
C THR A 128 30.70 -4.93 -13.45
N ILE A 129 31.21 -3.97 -12.68
CA ILE A 129 30.42 -2.95 -11.99
C ILE A 129 30.79 -1.62 -12.62
N ALA A 130 29.80 -0.87 -13.08
CA ALA A 130 29.96 0.47 -13.63
C ALA A 130 29.23 1.49 -12.74
N ALA A 131 29.78 2.70 -12.65
CA ALA A 131 29.21 3.76 -11.82
C ALA A 131 29.13 5.08 -12.58
N TRP A 132 28.12 5.90 -12.27
CA TRP A 132 27.85 7.12 -13.00
C TRP A 132 27.55 8.31 -12.07
N ASN A 133 28.04 9.51 -12.48
CA ASN A 133 27.64 10.79 -11.93
C ASN A 133 27.64 11.85 -13.03
N GLY A 134 26.47 12.44 -13.29
CA GLY A 134 26.26 13.39 -14.39
C GLY A 134 27.02 14.71 -14.29
N SER A 135 27.64 15.03 -13.15
CA SER A 135 28.45 16.25 -13.01
C SER A 135 29.87 16.10 -13.57
N VAL A 136 30.33 14.87 -13.81
CA VAL A 136 31.71 14.58 -14.24
C VAL A 136 31.80 13.65 -15.44
N VAL A 137 30.77 12.85 -15.68
CA VAL A 137 30.64 11.99 -16.87
C VAL A 137 29.27 12.25 -17.48
N ALA A 138 29.22 12.68 -18.73
CA ALA A 138 27.96 13.15 -19.33
C ALA A 138 26.96 12.00 -19.47
N ASN A 139 27.20 11.06 -20.36
CA ASN A 139 26.27 10.01 -20.75
C ASN A 139 26.93 8.63 -20.90
N THR A 140 28.06 8.40 -20.24
CA THR A 140 28.76 7.10 -20.23
C THR A 140 29.22 6.81 -18.80
N ALA A 141 28.81 5.66 -18.23
CA ALA A 141 29.27 5.21 -16.92
C ALA A 141 30.75 4.83 -16.96
N VAL A 142 31.38 4.79 -15.80
CA VAL A 142 32.81 4.41 -15.64
C VAL A 142 32.83 3.01 -15.02
N THR A 143 33.60 2.09 -15.63
CA THR A 143 33.85 0.77 -15.02
C THR A 143 34.71 0.96 -13.76
N VAL A 144 34.21 0.51 -12.63
CA VAL A 144 34.86 0.62 -11.31
C VAL A 144 35.33 -0.75 -10.79
N VAL A 145 34.74 -1.84 -11.26
CA VAL A 145 35.20 -3.22 -11.05
C VAL A 145 35.12 -3.96 -12.37
N ASP A 146 36.17 -4.73 -12.70
CA ASP A 146 36.17 -5.59 -13.87
C ASP A 146 36.64 -6.99 -13.49
N ASN A 147 35.70 -7.91 -13.36
CA ASN A 147 35.90 -9.34 -13.09
C ASN A 147 35.55 -10.20 -14.32
N SER A 148 35.43 -9.58 -15.52
CA SER A 148 35.13 -10.27 -16.77
C SER A 148 36.16 -11.34 -17.10
N GLY A 149 37.47 -11.04 -16.89
CA GLY A 149 38.56 -11.98 -17.06
C GLY A 149 38.52 -13.19 -16.11
N ALA A 150 37.82 -13.10 -14.99
CA ALA A 150 37.59 -14.19 -14.07
C ALA A 150 36.29 -14.96 -14.37
N GLY A 151 35.54 -14.57 -15.40
CA GLY A 151 34.28 -15.19 -15.78
C GLY A 151 33.12 -14.88 -14.84
N ALA A 152 33.15 -13.76 -14.14
CA ALA A 152 32.03 -13.34 -13.31
C ALA A 152 30.79 -13.05 -14.17
N VAL A 153 29.60 -13.39 -13.66
CA VAL A 153 28.31 -13.14 -14.30
C VAL A 153 27.40 -12.51 -13.25
N TYR A 154 27.30 -11.18 -13.24
CA TYR A 154 26.50 -10.47 -12.25
C TYR A 154 25.06 -10.32 -12.74
N LYS A 155 24.10 -10.96 -12.06
CA LYS A 155 22.69 -10.98 -12.46
C LYS A 155 21.81 -10.00 -11.67
N GLY A 156 22.31 -9.42 -10.57
CA GLY A 156 21.60 -8.48 -9.71
C GLY A 156 22.56 -7.56 -8.96
N LEU A 157 22.02 -6.60 -8.19
CA LEU A 157 22.81 -5.68 -7.38
C LEU A 157 21.99 -5.14 -6.22
N ALA A 158 22.55 -5.12 -5.01
CA ALA A 158 22.00 -4.41 -3.86
C ALA A 158 23.07 -3.60 -3.15
N SER A 159 22.67 -2.60 -2.39
CA SER A 159 23.56 -1.80 -1.57
C SER A 159 23.04 -1.65 -0.13
N ALA A 160 23.95 -1.48 0.82
CA ALA A 160 23.68 -1.04 2.17
C ALA A 160 24.58 0.15 2.51
N ASN A 161 24.04 1.13 3.26
CA ASN A 161 24.76 2.36 3.59
C ASN A 161 25.24 2.40 5.04
N THR A 162 24.59 1.65 5.92
CA THR A 162 24.84 1.59 7.37
C THR A 162 24.78 0.16 7.86
N PRO A 163 25.58 -0.24 8.86
CA PRO A 163 26.62 0.55 9.53
C PRO A 163 27.87 0.81 8.68
N THR A 164 28.09 -0.01 7.62
CA THR A 164 29.21 0.08 6.68
C THR A 164 28.67 0.09 5.26
N PRO A 165 29.15 0.95 4.36
CA PRO A 165 28.74 0.95 2.96
C PRO A 165 29.24 -0.33 2.27
N LEU A 166 28.33 -1.16 1.83
CA LEU A 166 28.59 -2.42 1.14
C LEU A 166 27.73 -2.53 -0.13
N LEU A 167 28.33 -3.05 -1.17
CA LEU A 167 27.69 -3.40 -2.43
C LEU A 167 27.72 -4.93 -2.59
N TYR A 168 26.58 -5.52 -2.92
CA TYR A 168 26.42 -6.97 -3.05
C TYR A 168 26.02 -7.32 -4.47
N ALA A 169 26.81 -8.14 -5.15
CA ALA A 169 26.60 -8.54 -6.52
C ALA A 169 26.50 -10.07 -6.64
N PRO A 170 25.31 -10.62 -6.87
CA PRO A 170 25.13 -12.04 -7.16
C PRO A 170 25.93 -12.45 -8.38
N ASN A 171 26.96 -13.27 -8.17
CA ASN A 171 27.79 -13.82 -9.23
C ASN A 171 27.27 -15.23 -9.57
N PHE A 172 26.42 -15.27 -10.58
CA PHE A 172 25.69 -16.49 -10.96
C PHE A 172 26.64 -17.61 -11.40
N ASN A 173 27.76 -17.27 -12.06
CA ASN A 173 28.75 -18.25 -12.48
C ASN A 173 29.43 -18.92 -11.29
N SER A 174 29.90 -18.15 -10.31
CA SER A 174 30.60 -18.68 -9.14
C SER A 174 29.65 -19.32 -8.11
N GLY A 175 28.36 -19.02 -8.17
CA GLY A 175 27.36 -19.42 -7.18
C GLY A 175 27.50 -18.68 -5.85
N LYS A 176 28.10 -17.48 -5.84
CA LYS A 176 28.35 -16.67 -4.64
C LYS A 176 27.82 -15.26 -4.82
N VAL A 177 27.68 -14.53 -3.70
CA VAL A 177 27.50 -13.09 -3.69
C VAL A 177 28.86 -12.44 -3.49
N ASP A 178 29.35 -11.73 -4.50
CA ASP A 178 30.57 -10.92 -4.38
C ASP A 178 30.22 -9.63 -3.64
N VAL A 179 31.10 -9.21 -2.71
CA VAL A 179 30.86 -8.03 -1.87
C VAL A 179 31.99 -7.02 -2.09
N PHE A 180 31.61 -5.74 -2.18
CA PHE A 180 32.55 -4.63 -2.35
C PHE A 180 32.31 -3.58 -1.25
N ASP A 181 33.40 -2.94 -0.80
CA ASP A 181 33.36 -1.84 0.15
C ASP A 181 32.94 -0.51 -0.51
N GLY A 182 32.84 0.56 0.28
CA GLY A 182 32.48 1.90 -0.19
C GLY A 182 33.48 2.54 -1.16
N SER A 183 34.58 1.88 -1.47
CA SER A 183 35.61 2.27 -2.46
C SER A 183 35.69 1.31 -3.62
N PHE A 184 34.72 0.43 -3.80
CA PHE A 184 34.64 -0.65 -4.79
C PHE A 184 35.74 -1.72 -4.66
N ASN A 185 36.43 -1.82 -3.51
CA ASN A 185 37.38 -2.90 -3.30
C ASN A 185 36.63 -4.18 -2.90
N PRO A 186 37.05 -5.36 -3.39
CA PRO A 186 36.51 -6.63 -2.92
C PRO A 186 36.68 -6.77 -1.41
N THR A 187 35.63 -7.21 -0.74
CA THR A 187 35.64 -7.45 0.70
C THR A 187 34.84 -8.71 1.06
N THR A 188 34.84 -9.08 2.33
CA THR A 188 34.08 -10.24 2.82
C THR A 188 33.23 -9.83 4.02
N VAL A 189 32.09 -10.49 4.17
CA VAL A 189 31.21 -10.35 5.32
C VAL A 189 31.17 -11.67 6.11
N SER A 190 30.89 -11.60 7.41
CA SER A 190 31.06 -12.72 8.35
C SER A 190 30.20 -13.94 8.03
N GLY A 191 28.97 -13.75 7.51
CA GLY A 191 28.04 -14.84 7.19
C GLY A 191 28.26 -15.45 5.81
N GLY A 192 28.94 -14.71 4.89
CA GLY A 192 29.33 -15.20 3.58
C GLY A 192 28.21 -15.66 2.66
N PHE A 193 26.95 -15.28 2.91
CA PHE A 193 25.75 -15.66 2.14
C PHE A 193 25.61 -17.17 1.96
N THR A 194 25.90 -17.93 3.02
CA THR A 194 25.85 -19.37 2.97
C THR A 194 24.51 -19.90 3.49
N ASP A 195 23.83 -20.69 2.66
CA ASP A 195 22.77 -21.58 3.07
C ASP A 195 23.21 -23.03 2.90
N PRO A 196 23.42 -23.77 4.02
CA PRO A 196 23.90 -25.14 3.97
C PRO A 196 22.91 -26.12 3.34
N ASN A 197 21.66 -25.72 3.17
CA ASN A 197 20.59 -26.55 2.62
C ASN A 197 20.26 -26.18 1.16
N LEU A 198 20.97 -25.24 0.53
CA LEU A 198 20.75 -24.93 -0.88
C LEU A 198 21.21 -26.12 -1.75
N PRO A 199 20.34 -26.69 -2.60
CA PRO A 199 20.72 -27.81 -3.46
C PRO A 199 21.81 -27.39 -4.47
N ALA A 200 22.68 -28.34 -4.81
CA ALA A 200 23.69 -28.12 -5.84
C ALA A 200 23.07 -27.78 -7.19
N GLY A 201 23.71 -26.87 -7.93
CA GLY A 201 23.24 -26.39 -9.22
C GLY A 201 22.29 -25.19 -9.16
N PHE A 202 22.04 -24.64 -7.97
CA PHE A 202 21.38 -23.35 -7.80
C PHE A 202 22.42 -22.28 -7.45
N ALA A 203 22.19 -21.07 -7.95
CA ALA A 203 23.07 -19.92 -7.73
C ALA A 203 22.24 -18.65 -7.43
N PRO A 204 22.82 -17.66 -6.71
CA PRO A 204 22.16 -16.40 -6.46
C PRO A 204 21.88 -15.66 -7.77
N PHE A 205 20.60 -15.39 -8.02
CA PHE A 205 20.11 -14.83 -9.29
C PHE A 205 19.78 -13.33 -9.17
N ASN A 206 19.25 -12.91 -8.02
CA ASN A 206 19.12 -11.49 -7.68
C ASN A 206 19.32 -11.30 -6.17
N ILE A 207 19.45 -10.05 -5.76
CA ILE A 207 19.53 -9.60 -4.37
C ILE A 207 18.83 -8.25 -4.23
N ALA A 208 18.01 -8.09 -3.20
CA ALA A 208 17.32 -6.84 -2.89
C ALA A 208 17.48 -6.48 -1.40
N ASN A 209 17.83 -5.23 -1.10
CA ASN A 209 17.81 -4.72 0.28
C ASN A 209 16.44 -4.12 0.58
N LEU A 210 15.62 -4.83 1.34
CA LEU A 210 14.28 -4.42 1.73
C LEU A 210 14.24 -4.26 3.25
N GLY A 211 14.18 -3.01 3.70
CA GLY A 211 14.11 -2.68 5.12
C GLY A 211 15.31 -3.14 5.95
N GLY A 212 16.53 -3.18 5.38
CA GLY A 212 17.75 -3.58 6.05
C GLY A 212 17.97 -5.10 6.13
N LYS A 213 17.18 -5.88 5.38
CA LYS A 213 17.40 -7.31 5.14
C LYS A 213 17.66 -7.55 3.67
N LEU A 214 18.55 -8.48 3.37
CA LEU A 214 18.90 -8.85 2.02
C LEU A 214 18.10 -10.10 1.61
N TYR A 215 17.22 -9.92 0.64
CA TYR A 215 16.47 -11.02 0.02
C TYR A 215 17.25 -11.49 -1.19
N VAL A 216 17.72 -12.73 -1.16
CA VAL A 216 18.48 -13.36 -2.26
C VAL A 216 17.59 -14.39 -2.93
N THR A 217 17.38 -14.24 -4.22
CA THR A 217 16.70 -15.25 -5.03
C THR A 217 17.73 -16.18 -5.67
N TYR A 218 17.37 -17.43 -5.86
CA TYR A 218 18.21 -18.43 -6.49
C TYR A 218 17.49 -19.08 -7.66
N ALA A 219 18.22 -19.24 -8.77
CA ALA A 219 17.75 -19.99 -9.93
C ALA A 219 18.70 -21.17 -10.22
N LYS A 220 18.17 -22.15 -10.95
CA LYS A 220 18.97 -23.30 -11.39
C LYS A 220 19.89 -22.88 -12.52
N GLN A 221 21.18 -23.19 -12.41
CA GLN A 221 22.18 -22.88 -13.43
C GLN A 221 22.10 -23.84 -14.62
N ASP A 222 22.37 -23.32 -15.82
CA ASP A 222 22.70 -24.12 -16.98
C ASP A 222 24.09 -24.75 -16.87
N VAL A 223 24.50 -25.56 -17.85
CA VAL A 223 25.81 -26.23 -17.85
C VAL A 223 26.99 -25.27 -17.94
N LEU A 224 26.78 -24.08 -18.52
CA LEU A 224 27.80 -23.03 -18.64
C LEU A 224 27.82 -22.10 -17.43
N LYS A 225 26.87 -22.25 -16.52
CA LYS A 225 26.66 -21.41 -15.34
C LYS A 225 26.47 -19.92 -15.68
N LYS A 226 25.88 -19.67 -16.81
CA LYS A 226 25.62 -18.33 -17.29
C LYS A 226 24.12 -18.02 -17.29
N GLU A 227 23.29 -18.94 -17.79
CA GLU A 227 21.84 -18.76 -17.86
C GLU A 227 21.11 -19.62 -16.85
N ASP A 228 19.90 -19.20 -16.47
CA ASP A 228 19.00 -19.98 -15.66
C ASP A 228 18.31 -21.07 -16.49
N VAL A 229 17.86 -22.12 -15.79
CA VAL A 229 17.05 -23.20 -16.37
C VAL A 229 15.64 -23.08 -15.79
N PRO A 230 14.70 -22.43 -16.51
CA PRO A 230 13.33 -22.31 -16.06
C PRO A 230 12.67 -23.67 -15.83
N GLY A 231 11.76 -23.73 -14.88
CA GLY A 231 10.98 -24.91 -14.55
C GLY A 231 10.20 -24.74 -13.26
N ALA A 232 9.03 -25.36 -13.18
CA ALA A 232 8.19 -25.33 -11.97
C ALA A 232 8.98 -25.85 -10.76
N GLY A 233 9.03 -25.04 -9.70
CA GLY A 233 9.81 -25.33 -8.49
C GLY A 233 11.32 -25.07 -8.60
N ASN A 234 11.82 -24.54 -9.72
CA ASN A 234 13.23 -24.16 -9.88
C ASN A 234 13.49 -22.78 -9.26
N GLY A 235 13.50 -22.70 -7.94
CA GLY A 235 13.81 -21.45 -7.26
C GLY A 235 13.79 -21.56 -5.75
N PHE A 236 14.53 -20.64 -5.10
CA PHE A 236 14.54 -20.42 -3.66
C PHE A 236 14.61 -18.93 -3.37
N VAL A 237 14.17 -18.53 -2.17
CA VAL A 237 14.35 -17.18 -1.63
C VAL A 237 14.85 -17.29 -0.20
N ASP A 238 16.03 -16.74 0.05
CA ASP A 238 16.62 -16.64 1.37
C ASP A 238 16.66 -15.19 1.84
N VAL A 239 16.56 -15.00 3.15
CA VAL A 239 16.69 -13.70 3.82
C VAL A 239 17.94 -13.71 4.67
N PHE A 240 18.82 -12.73 4.43
CA PHE A 240 20.07 -12.54 5.17
C PHE A 240 20.08 -11.18 5.88
N ASP A 241 20.91 -11.06 6.91
CA ASP A 241 21.30 -9.75 7.41
C ASP A 241 22.34 -9.07 6.48
N LEU A 242 22.71 -7.83 6.79
CA LEU A 242 23.70 -7.08 5.99
C LEU A 242 25.13 -7.67 6.07
N ASN A 243 25.39 -8.56 7.01
CA ASN A 243 26.65 -9.30 7.14
C ASN A 243 26.61 -10.67 6.44
N GLY A 244 25.54 -10.96 5.69
CA GLY A 244 25.38 -12.22 4.97
C GLY A 244 25.10 -13.43 5.86
N ASN A 245 24.67 -13.23 7.12
CA ASN A 245 24.21 -14.33 7.96
C ASN A 245 22.77 -14.70 7.57
N LEU A 246 22.52 -15.98 7.34
CA LEU A 246 21.20 -16.49 7.00
C LEU A 246 20.24 -16.29 8.18
N LEU A 247 19.17 -15.54 7.96
CA LEU A 247 18.09 -15.32 8.92
C LEU A 247 16.96 -16.33 8.71
N GLN A 248 16.62 -16.60 7.44
CA GLN A 248 15.51 -17.46 7.08
C GLN A 248 15.65 -17.98 5.64
N ARG A 249 15.37 -19.26 5.40
CA ARG A 249 14.94 -19.76 4.11
C ARG A 249 13.44 -19.43 3.98
N LEU A 250 13.10 -18.35 3.27
CA LEU A 250 11.72 -17.88 3.18
C LEU A 250 10.87 -18.81 2.30
N VAL A 251 11.35 -19.11 1.08
CA VAL A 251 10.60 -19.95 0.13
C VAL A 251 11.51 -20.99 -0.49
N SER A 252 11.00 -22.21 -0.65
CA SER A 252 11.66 -23.32 -1.33
C SER A 252 10.75 -23.89 -2.42
N ASN A 253 11.21 -23.95 -3.67
CA ASN A 253 10.50 -24.60 -4.76
C ASN A 253 9.06 -24.07 -4.99
N GLY A 254 8.07 -24.96 -5.05
CA GLY A 254 6.63 -24.62 -5.09
C GLY A 254 6.25 -23.73 -6.27
N ALA A 255 5.77 -22.52 -5.97
CA ALA A 255 5.35 -21.53 -6.99
C ALA A 255 6.51 -20.77 -7.64
N LEU A 256 7.77 -21.05 -7.26
CA LEU A 256 8.94 -20.39 -7.82
C LEU A 256 9.38 -21.03 -9.14
N ASN A 257 9.82 -20.18 -10.08
CA ASN A 257 10.33 -20.56 -11.39
C ASN A 257 11.33 -19.52 -11.86
N SER A 258 12.63 -19.74 -11.62
CA SER A 258 13.68 -18.74 -11.84
C SER A 258 13.30 -17.37 -11.26
N PRO A 259 13.11 -17.24 -9.93
CA PRO A 259 12.67 -15.99 -9.31
C PRO A 259 13.76 -14.93 -9.39
N TRP A 260 13.39 -13.68 -9.81
CA TRP A 260 14.33 -12.56 -9.86
C TRP A 260 13.83 -11.36 -9.05
N GLY A 261 12.73 -10.74 -9.43
CA GLY A 261 12.19 -9.55 -8.77
C GLY A 261 11.67 -9.84 -7.37
N VAL A 262 12.01 -9.00 -6.39
CA VAL A 262 11.49 -9.07 -5.03
C VAL A 262 11.09 -7.69 -4.54
N ALA A 263 9.89 -7.56 -3.98
CA ALA A 263 9.42 -6.33 -3.34
C ALA A 263 8.56 -6.65 -2.12
N ILE A 264 8.41 -5.71 -1.18
CA ILE A 264 7.42 -5.80 -0.11
C ILE A 264 6.24 -4.91 -0.49
N ALA A 265 5.05 -5.50 -0.57
CA ALA A 265 3.84 -4.75 -0.89
C ALA A 265 3.50 -3.77 0.25
N PRO A 266 3.16 -2.50 -0.07
CA PRO A 266 2.75 -1.55 0.95
C PRO A 266 1.48 -2.01 1.68
N ALA A 267 1.32 -1.58 2.93
CA ALA A 267 0.12 -1.88 3.70
C ALA A 267 -1.14 -1.45 2.93
N GLY A 268 -2.15 -2.33 2.89
CA GLY A 268 -3.40 -2.08 2.18
C GLY A 268 -3.34 -2.28 0.66
N TRP A 269 -2.27 -2.89 0.13
CA TRP A 269 -2.13 -3.19 -1.30
C TRP A 269 -2.83 -4.51 -1.67
N GLY A 270 -4.15 -4.45 -1.76
CA GLY A 270 -4.96 -5.65 -2.01
C GLY A 270 -4.78 -6.70 -0.92
N ILE A 271 -4.88 -7.97 -1.31
CA ILE A 271 -4.65 -9.09 -0.38
C ILE A 271 -3.18 -9.27 0.00
N PHE A 272 -2.26 -8.70 -0.78
CA PHE A 272 -0.81 -8.86 -0.57
C PHE A 272 -0.20 -7.77 0.32
N GLY A 273 -1.01 -6.90 0.94
CA GLY A 273 -0.49 -5.81 1.77
C GLY A 273 0.40 -6.29 2.91
N GLY A 274 1.71 -5.94 2.86
CA GLY A 274 2.73 -6.39 3.80
C GLY A 274 3.48 -7.66 3.41
N ASP A 275 3.04 -8.37 2.36
CA ASP A 275 3.66 -9.60 1.88
C ASP A 275 4.90 -9.34 1.03
N VAL A 276 5.74 -10.37 0.93
CA VAL A 276 6.87 -10.42 -0.01
C VAL A 276 6.36 -10.87 -1.37
N LEU A 277 6.40 -9.97 -2.35
CA LEU A 277 6.12 -10.29 -3.74
C LEU A 277 7.38 -10.84 -4.40
N VAL A 278 7.26 -11.95 -5.11
CA VAL A 278 8.34 -12.58 -5.88
C VAL A 278 7.90 -12.75 -7.32
N GLY A 279 8.65 -12.15 -8.24
CA GLY A 279 8.46 -12.26 -9.68
C GLY A 279 9.31 -13.38 -10.26
N ASN A 280 8.69 -14.26 -11.00
CA ASN A 280 9.33 -15.35 -11.71
C ASN A 280 9.73 -14.92 -13.12
N PHE A 281 11.00 -14.92 -13.44
CA PHE A 281 11.47 -14.78 -14.82
C PHE A 281 10.94 -15.92 -15.70
N GLY A 282 10.98 -17.15 -15.18
CA GLY A 282 10.74 -18.36 -15.96
C GLY A 282 9.30 -18.57 -16.42
N ASP A 283 8.28 -18.02 -15.73
CA ASP A 283 6.87 -18.14 -16.14
C ASP A 283 6.11 -16.81 -16.08
N GLY A 284 6.76 -15.71 -15.76
CA GLY A 284 6.20 -14.36 -15.78
C GLY A 284 5.16 -14.06 -14.70
N LYS A 285 4.99 -14.93 -13.71
CA LYS A 285 4.02 -14.76 -12.64
C LYS A 285 4.60 -13.98 -11.46
N ILE A 286 3.72 -13.30 -10.71
CA ILE A 286 4.04 -12.66 -9.45
C ILE A 286 3.29 -13.41 -8.35
N ASN A 287 4.03 -13.87 -7.35
CA ASN A 287 3.50 -14.61 -6.21
C ASN A 287 3.74 -13.83 -4.93
N GLY A 288 2.73 -13.76 -4.04
CA GLY A 288 2.84 -13.17 -2.71
C GLY A 288 3.07 -14.23 -1.65
N PHE A 289 4.02 -13.97 -0.75
CA PHE A 289 4.38 -14.86 0.35
C PHE A 289 4.35 -14.10 1.68
N ASP A 290 3.80 -14.72 2.71
CA ASP A 290 3.85 -14.20 4.07
C ASP A 290 5.32 -14.06 4.53
N PRO A 291 5.76 -12.87 4.97
CA PRO A 291 7.17 -12.60 5.29
C PRO A 291 7.69 -13.36 6.51
N THR A 292 6.80 -13.90 7.35
CA THR A 292 7.16 -14.61 8.57
C THR A 292 7.23 -16.12 8.34
N THR A 293 6.24 -16.67 7.64
CA THR A 293 6.09 -18.11 7.47
C THR A 293 6.60 -18.63 6.13
N GLY A 294 6.71 -17.74 5.11
CA GLY A 294 7.02 -18.13 3.73
C GLY A 294 5.87 -18.83 3.01
N ASN A 295 4.70 -18.90 3.62
CA ASN A 295 3.54 -19.51 2.98
C ASN A 295 3.06 -18.68 1.80
N LEU A 296 2.68 -19.37 0.72
CA LEU A 296 2.07 -18.73 -0.44
C LEU A 296 0.70 -18.15 -0.06
N VAL A 297 0.56 -16.82 -0.16
CA VAL A 297 -0.72 -16.11 0.00
C VAL A 297 -1.54 -16.25 -1.28
N GLY A 298 -0.89 -16.16 -2.44
CA GLY A 298 -1.52 -16.36 -3.73
C GLY A 298 -0.65 -15.95 -4.91
N THR A 299 -1.12 -16.26 -6.11
CA THR A 299 -0.57 -15.74 -7.36
C THR A 299 -1.42 -14.56 -7.82
N MET A 300 -0.78 -13.51 -8.31
CA MET A 300 -1.46 -12.32 -8.83
C MET A 300 -2.26 -12.69 -10.09
N LEU A 301 -3.54 -12.29 -10.11
CA LEU A 301 -4.44 -12.57 -11.22
C LEU A 301 -4.67 -11.32 -12.08
N ASN A 302 -4.98 -11.53 -13.36
CA ASN A 302 -5.28 -10.45 -14.28
C ASN A 302 -6.71 -9.94 -14.05
N GLY A 303 -6.81 -8.72 -13.53
CA GLY A 303 -8.09 -8.05 -13.23
C GLY A 303 -8.66 -7.22 -14.39
N ASN A 304 -8.13 -7.35 -15.62
CA ASN A 304 -8.66 -6.62 -16.77
C ASN A 304 -10.12 -6.99 -17.02
N PRO A 305 -11.07 -6.03 -16.95
CA PRO A 305 -12.51 -6.30 -17.08
C PRO A 305 -12.93 -6.81 -18.47
N LEU A 306 -12.07 -6.67 -19.48
CA LEU A 306 -12.32 -7.21 -20.82
C LEU A 306 -12.13 -8.74 -20.92
N ILE A 307 -11.55 -9.36 -19.90
CA ILE A 307 -11.40 -10.81 -19.81
C ILE A 307 -12.58 -11.36 -19.01
N ALA A 308 -13.67 -11.67 -19.70
CA ALA A 308 -14.88 -12.27 -19.13
C ALA A 308 -14.65 -13.76 -18.80
N ALA A 309 -13.83 -14.07 -17.82
CA ALA A 309 -13.66 -15.43 -17.30
C ALA A 309 -14.29 -15.53 -15.90
N PRO A 310 -14.95 -16.64 -15.54
CA PRO A 310 -15.51 -16.85 -14.20
C PRO A 310 -14.44 -16.86 -13.11
N THR A 311 -13.18 -17.15 -13.46
CA THR A 311 -12.00 -16.99 -12.61
C THR A 311 -10.93 -16.29 -13.45
N PRO A 312 -10.43 -15.11 -13.06
CA PRO A 312 -9.36 -14.44 -13.80
C PRO A 312 -8.12 -15.33 -13.89
N PRO A 313 -7.45 -15.38 -15.06
CA PRO A 313 -6.19 -16.11 -15.21
C PRO A 313 -5.08 -15.42 -14.42
N PRO A 314 -3.94 -16.10 -14.15
CA PRO A 314 -2.75 -15.44 -13.64
C PRO A 314 -2.36 -14.26 -14.52
N LEU A 315 -1.88 -13.16 -13.89
CA LEU A 315 -1.22 -12.07 -14.58
C LEU A 315 0.18 -12.55 -14.97
N VAL A 316 0.47 -12.60 -16.26
CA VAL A 316 1.72 -13.17 -16.79
C VAL A 316 2.46 -12.14 -17.62
N ASN A 317 3.70 -11.87 -17.22
CA ASN A 317 4.68 -11.03 -17.94
C ASN A 317 5.90 -11.89 -18.28
N ILE A 318 5.92 -12.50 -19.43
CA ILE A 318 7.05 -13.37 -19.85
C ILE A 318 8.36 -12.61 -19.76
N GLY A 319 9.39 -13.24 -19.18
CA GLY A 319 10.68 -12.59 -18.96
C GLY A 319 10.62 -11.48 -17.90
N LEU A 320 9.85 -11.67 -16.84
CA LEU A 320 9.67 -10.72 -15.74
C LEU A 320 10.95 -10.56 -14.93
N TRP A 321 11.41 -9.32 -14.81
CA TRP A 321 12.58 -8.96 -14.04
C TRP A 321 12.24 -8.20 -12.77
N THR A 322 12.28 -6.89 -12.78
CA THR A 322 12.11 -6.06 -11.58
C THR A 322 10.67 -6.03 -11.06
N LEU A 323 10.55 -5.98 -9.75
CA LEU A 323 9.37 -5.54 -9.00
C LEU A 323 9.78 -4.37 -8.12
N GLN A 324 9.18 -3.18 -8.31
CA GLN A 324 9.48 -2.00 -7.51
C GLN A 324 8.25 -1.10 -7.34
N PHE A 325 8.00 -0.64 -6.12
CA PHE A 325 6.97 0.37 -5.86
C PHE A 325 7.54 1.77 -6.09
N GLY A 326 6.71 2.71 -6.54
CA GLY A 326 7.14 4.07 -6.83
C GLY A 326 7.54 4.87 -5.59
N ASN A 327 8.32 5.95 -5.80
CA ASN A 327 8.89 6.77 -4.73
C ASN A 327 7.98 7.91 -4.21
N GLY A 328 6.75 8.01 -4.71
CA GLY A 328 5.81 9.09 -4.36
C GLY A 328 6.13 10.45 -5.00
N LYS A 329 7.10 10.49 -5.90
CA LYS A 329 7.55 11.67 -6.66
C LYS A 329 7.61 11.34 -8.16
N THR A 330 8.70 11.69 -8.81
CA THR A 330 8.86 11.48 -10.25
C THR A 330 8.90 10.00 -10.64
N GLY A 331 9.37 9.11 -9.77
CA GLY A 331 9.34 7.64 -9.94
C GLY A 331 7.97 7.00 -9.62
N GLY A 332 6.89 7.77 -9.55
CA GLY A 332 5.53 7.25 -9.55
C GLY A 332 4.90 7.05 -8.18
N ASP A 333 3.68 6.52 -8.22
CA ASP A 333 2.84 6.33 -7.03
C ASP A 333 3.35 5.17 -6.17
N PRO A 334 3.56 5.34 -4.84
CA PRO A 334 4.05 4.28 -3.95
C PRO A 334 3.04 3.15 -3.71
N GLN A 335 1.81 3.27 -4.21
CA GLN A 335 0.82 2.20 -4.23
C GLN A 335 0.74 1.50 -5.61
N THR A 336 1.65 1.80 -6.52
CA THR A 336 1.75 1.17 -7.83
C THR A 336 3.03 0.36 -7.91
N LEU A 337 2.91 -0.91 -8.28
CA LEU A 337 4.04 -1.79 -8.56
C LEU A 337 4.48 -1.59 -10.02
N TYR A 338 5.72 -1.17 -10.22
CA TYR A 338 6.34 -1.06 -11.53
C TYR A 338 7.16 -2.32 -11.81
N ILE A 339 7.04 -2.81 -13.03
CA ILE A 339 7.74 -4.01 -13.47
C ILE A 339 8.50 -3.74 -14.76
N THR A 340 9.62 -4.43 -14.94
CA THR A 340 10.30 -4.59 -16.21
C THR A 340 10.17 -6.03 -16.70
N SER A 341 10.07 -6.21 -18.00
CA SER A 341 9.87 -7.53 -18.59
C SER A 341 10.50 -7.61 -19.99
N SER A 342 11.15 -8.74 -20.27
CA SER A 342 11.63 -9.09 -21.61
C SER A 342 10.51 -9.81 -22.35
N ILE A 343 10.06 -9.27 -23.47
CA ILE A 343 8.96 -9.84 -24.24
C ILE A 343 9.42 -10.33 -25.59
N ASN A 344 8.80 -11.40 -26.09
CA ASN A 344 8.99 -11.92 -27.45
C ASN A 344 7.77 -11.54 -28.30
N ASN A 345 7.99 -10.86 -29.42
CA ASN A 345 6.94 -10.41 -30.33
C ASN A 345 6.86 -11.26 -31.62
N ASN A 346 7.19 -12.54 -31.55
CA ASN A 346 7.20 -13.50 -32.66
C ASN A 346 8.12 -13.13 -33.85
N ASP A 347 9.07 -12.24 -33.65
CA ASP A 347 10.06 -11.82 -34.66
C ASP A 347 11.47 -12.33 -34.38
N ASN A 348 11.61 -13.27 -33.43
CA ASN A 348 12.88 -13.84 -32.93
C ASN A 348 13.82 -12.80 -32.29
N LYS A 349 13.27 -11.72 -31.74
CA LYS A 349 14.03 -10.71 -30.98
C LYS A 349 13.49 -10.59 -29.58
N THR A 350 14.34 -10.18 -28.67
CA THR A 350 13.93 -9.77 -27.34
C THR A 350 13.51 -8.31 -27.38
N HIS A 351 12.37 -8.02 -26.83
CA HIS A 351 11.83 -6.68 -26.68
C HIS A 351 11.69 -6.31 -25.23
N GLY A 352 11.24 -5.09 -24.92
CA GLY A 352 11.11 -4.60 -23.57
C GLY A 352 9.73 -4.05 -23.23
N LEU A 353 9.39 -4.16 -21.97
CA LEU A 353 8.19 -3.60 -21.39
C LEU A 353 8.50 -3.01 -20.00
N LEU A 354 8.10 -1.76 -19.79
CA LEU A 354 7.91 -1.16 -18.47
C LEU A 354 6.41 -1.02 -18.26
N ALA A 355 5.87 -1.62 -17.20
CA ALA A 355 4.45 -1.56 -16.89
C ALA A 355 4.18 -1.22 -15.43
N ALA A 356 2.99 -0.69 -15.16
CA ALA A 356 2.44 -0.38 -13.85
C ALA A 356 1.35 -1.37 -13.48
N ILE A 357 1.35 -1.89 -12.26
CA ILE A 357 0.36 -2.83 -11.73
C ILE A 357 -0.21 -2.27 -10.43
N ALA A 358 -1.55 -2.23 -10.32
CA ALA A 358 -2.23 -1.79 -9.11
C ALA A 358 -3.49 -2.62 -8.84
N PRO A 359 -3.91 -2.77 -7.57
CA PRO A 359 -5.21 -3.34 -7.27
C PRO A 359 -6.31 -2.45 -7.87
N PRO A 360 -7.45 -3.01 -8.31
CA PRO A 360 -8.57 -2.22 -8.78
C PRO A 360 -9.09 -1.33 -7.67
N MET A 361 -9.56 -0.12 -8.04
CA MET A 361 -10.19 0.78 -7.07
C MET A 361 -11.45 0.15 -6.50
N GLN A 362 -11.46 -0.11 -5.21
CA GLN A 362 -12.55 -0.81 -4.55
C GLN A 362 -12.74 -0.33 -3.11
N ILE A 363 -14.02 -0.11 -2.71
CA ILE A 363 -14.40 0.01 -1.30
C ILE A 363 -14.58 -1.41 -0.74
N THR A 364 -13.93 -1.73 0.37
CA THR A 364 -14.02 -3.04 1.02
C THR A 364 -14.91 -3.02 2.26
N SER A 365 -15.00 -1.88 2.95
CA SER A 365 -15.90 -1.70 4.09
C SER A 365 -16.21 -0.24 4.35
N ILE A 366 -17.34 0.00 5.00
CA ILE A 366 -17.72 1.28 5.59
C ILE A 366 -18.05 1.03 7.05
N ALA A 367 -17.51 1.87 7.93
CA ALA A 367 -17.70 1.76 9.38
C ALA A 367 -17.93 3.15 9.98
N ASN A 368 -18.66 3.19 11.10
CA ASN A 368 -18.74 4.38 11.95
C ASN A 368 -17.35 4.84 12.37
N ALA A 369 -17.00 6.12 12.19
CA ALA A 369 -15.65 6.61 12.45
C ALA A 369 -15.32 6.75 13.94
N ALA A 370 -16.30 6.72 14.82
CA ALA A 370 -16.10 6.79 16.27
C ALA A 370 -16.10 5.40 16.91
N GLY A 371 -17.09 4.59 16.59
CA GLY A 371 -17.25 3.24 17.17
C GLY A 371 -16.56 2.13 16.40
N PHE A 372 -16.09 2.40 15.19
CA PHE A 372 -15.49 1.42 14.24
C PHE A 372 -16.40 0.22 13.94
N THR A 373 -17.70 0.37 14.18
CA THR A 373 -18.70 -0.64 13.88
C THR A 373 -19.06 -0.58 12.40
N ALA A 374 -18.84 -1.68 11.69
CA ALA A 374 -19.25 -1.81 10.29
C ALA A 374 -20.71 -2.27 10.18
N GLY A 375 -21.35 -1.98 9.05
CA GLY A 375 -22.69 -2.46 8.74
C GLY A 375 -23.57 -1.40 8.11
N SER A 376 -24.50 -0.82 8.86
CA SER A 376 -25.37 0.26 8.37
C SER A 376 -24.77 1.64 8.63
N ILE A 377 -25.25 2.62 7.86
CA ILE A 377 -24.92 4.04 8.02
C ILE A 377 -26.17 4.84 8.36
N ALA A 378 -25.98 6.04 8.94
CA ALA A 378 -27.06 6.97 9.23
C ALA A 378 -26.81 8.35 8.58
N PRO A 379 -27.86 9.17 8.32
CA PRO A 379 -27.71 10.55 7.88
C PRO A 379 -26.81 11.34 8.82
N GLY A 380 -25.89 12.14 8.26
CA GLY A 380 -24.94 12.96 9.03
C GLY A 380 -23.82 12.19 9.72
N GLU A 381 -23.80 10.86 9.70
CA GLU A 381 -22.76 10.05 10.35
C GLU A 381 -21.39 10.31 9.74
N ILE A 382 -20.36 10.46 10.57
CA ILE A 382 -18.98 10.42 10.13
C ILE A 382 -18.59 8.95 9.96
N VAL A 383 -18.22 8.56 8.74
CA VAL A 383 -17.83 7.19 8.41
C VAL A 383 -16.42 7.11 7.89
N LEU A 384 -15.81 5.94 8.10
CA LEU A 384 -14.51 5.55 7.54
C LEU A 384 -14.74 4.50 6.46
N LEU A 385 -14.47 4.87 5.22
CA LEU A 385 -14.38 3.95 4.09
C LEU A 385 -12.99 3.33 4.08
N ARG A 386 -12.89 2.02 3.97
CA ARG A 386 -11.65 1.31 3.69
C ARG A 386 -11.70 0.71 2.30
N GLY A 387 -10.55 0.60 1.65
CA GLY A 387 -10.52 0.10 0.29
C GLY A 387 -9.10 0.03 -0.28
N PHE A 388 -9.03 -0.18 -1.59
CA PHE A 388 -7.78 -0.20 -2.35
C PHE A 388 -7.79 0.93 -3.36
N THR A 389 -6.69 1.68 -3.46
CA THR A 389 -6.49 2.80 -4.39
C THR A 389 -7.60 3.86 -4.37
N ILE A 390 -8.30 4.02 -3.22
CA ILE A 390 -9.44 4.93 -3.06
C ILE A 390 -9.05 6.38 -2.75
N GLY A 391 -7.80 6.75 -2.94
CA GLY A 391 -7.31 8.11 -2.72
C GLY A 391 -5.78 8.22 -2.84
N PRO A 392 -5.20 9.36 -2.45
CA PRO A 392 -3.77 9.65 -2.60
C PRO A 392 -2.90 8.89 -1.61
N SER A 393 -1.63 8.74 -1.96
CA SER A 393 -0.55 8.42 -1.02
C SER A 393 0.56 9.47 -1.19
N PRO A 394 1.02 10.08 -0.09
CA PRO A 394 0.56 9.92 1.29
C PRO A 394 -0.85 10.48 1.55
N LEU A 395 -1.39 10.24 2.75
CA LEU A 395 -2.68 10.80 3.20
C LEU A 395 -2.73 12.32 3.04
N VAL A 396 -3.86 12.81 2.55
CA VAL A 396 -4.17 14.25 2.47
C VAL A 396 -5.33 14.54 3.42
N ALA A 397 -5.14 15.48 4.34
CA ALA A 397 -6.19 15.95 5.23
C ALA A 397 -7.10 16.96 4.50
N GLY A 398 -8.39 16.91 4.79
CA GLY A 398 -9.36 17.93 4.39
C GLY A 398 -9.15 19.22 5.17
N THR A 399 -9.61 20.33 4.59
CA THR A 399 -9.60 21.62 5.29
C THR A 399 -10.88 21.77 6.08
N LEU A 400 -10.76 21.96 7.39
CA LEU A 400 -11.88 22.34 8.26
C LEU A 400 -11.90 23.88 8.37
N PRO A 401 -12.85 24.56 7.71
CA PRO A 401 -12.95 26.02 7.81
C PRO A 401 -13.43 26.43 9.22
N ALA A 402 -13.08 27.64 9.66
CA ALA A 402 -13.59 28.17 10.93
C ALA A 402 -15.13 28.40 10.92
N ALA A 403 -15.70 28.59 9.74
CA ALA A 403 -17.14 28.72 9.49
C ALA A 403 -17.43 28.35 8.02
N GLY A 404 -18.69 28.00 7.72
CA GLY A 404 -19.11 27.57 6.39
C GLY A 404 -19.17 26.05 6.28
N THR A 405 -18.81 25.49 5.14
CA THR A 405 -18.93 24.05 4.86
C THR A 405 -17.60 23.40 4.52
N VAL A 406 -17.42 22.16 4.97
CA VAL A 406 -16.30 21.30 4.57
C VAL A 406 -16.46 20.92 3.10
N GLY A 407 -15.34 20.91 2.37
CA GLY A 407 -15.34 20.59 0.94
C GLY A 407 -15.64 19.12 0.66
N THR A 408 -16.14 18.86 -0.55
CA THR A 408 -16.47 17.50 -1.04
C THR A 408 -15.35 16.86 -1.84
N THR A 409 -14.16 17.49 -1.88
CA THR A 409 -12.99 16.98 -2.60
C THR A 409 -11.74 17.19 -1.76
N VAL A 410 -10.94 16.13 -1.57
CA VAL A 410 -9.66 16.15 -0.87
C VAL A 410 -8.63 15.35 -1.66
N GLY A 411 -7.48 15.96 -2.00
CA GLY A 411 -6.41 15.28 -2.74
C GLY A 411 -6.90 14.66 -4.07
N VAL A 412 -7.73 15.40 -4.84
CA VAL A 412 -8.41 14.97 -6.08
C VAL A 412 -9.27 13.69 -5.91
N THR A 413 -9.71 13.43 -4.67
CA THR A 413 -10.65 12.36 -4.32
C THR A 413 -12.00 12.95 -3.99
N SER A 414 -13.08 12.30 -4.40
CA SER A 414 -14.47 12.60 -3.98
C SER A 414 -15.24 11.33 -3.72
N VAL A 415 -16.27 11.43 -2.88
CA VAL A 415 -17.15 10.30 -2.54
C VAL A 415 -18.59 10.75 -2.75
N THR A 416 -19.41 9.89 -3.35
CA THR A 416 -20.84 10.12 -3.48
C THR A 416 -21.63 9.02 -2.78
N PHE A 417 -22.73 9.40 -2.14
CA PHE A 417 -23.78 8.49 -1.65
C PHE A 417 -25.00 8.67 -2.56
N ASN A 418 -25.36 7.63 -3.30
CA ASN A 418 -26.23 7.71 -4.47
C ASN A 418 -25.63 8.69 -5.49
N THR A 419 -26.15 9.93 -5.57
CA THR A 419 -25.61 10.98 -6.43
C THR A 419 -25.14 12.21 -5.65
N THR A 420 -25.32 12.23 -4.32
CA THR A 420 -24.99 13.37 -3.46
C THR A 420 -23.52 13.31 -3.05
N PRO A 421 -22.71 14.37 -3.33
CA PRO A 421 -21.32 14.42 -2.90
C PRO A 421 -21.21 14.56 -1.38
N ALA A 422 -20.35 13.75 -0.76
CA ALA A 422 -20.11 13.75 0.68
C ALA A 422 -19.01 14.74 1.07
N PRO A 423 -19.17 15.51 2.16
CA PRO A 423 -18.08 16.30 2.74
C PRO A 423 -16.95 15.38 3.22
N MET A 424 -15.70 15.76 2.96
CA MET A 424 -14.53 14.91 3.16
C MET A 424 -13.61 15.43 4.25
N LEU A 425 -13.23 14.57 5.20
CA LEU A 425 -12.32 14.89 6.30
C LEU A 425 -10.87 14.54 6.00
N PHE A 426 -10.63 13.43 5.32
CA PHE A 426 -9.33 13.08 4.74
C PHE A 426 -9.49 12.04 3.62
N ALA A 427 -8.46 11.89 2.80
CA ALA A 427 -8.35 10.85 1.81
C ALA A 427 -6.96 10.20 1.82
N SER A 428 -6.90 8.88 1.68
CA SER A 428 -5.69 8.10 1.46
C SER A 428 -5.96 6.91 0.53
N ALA A 429 -4.89 6.25 0.09
CA ALA A 429 -5.01 5.10 -0.81
C ALA A 429 -5.81 3.92 -0.21
N SER A 430 -5.81 3.78 1.11
CA SER A 430 -6.46 2.66 1.82
C SER A 430 -7.65 3.05 2.69
N ALA A 431 -7.85 4.37 2.95
CA ALA A 431 -8.93 4.84 3.80
C ALA A 431 -9.33 6.27 3.46
N THR A 432 -10.61 6.57 3.57
CA THR A 432 -11.17 7.91 3.36
C THR A 432 -12.27 8.15 4.39
N SER A 433 -12.24 9.29 5.08
CA SER A 433 -13.29 9.68 6.03
C SER A 433 -14.17 10.76 5.45
N VAL A 434 -15.47 10.55 5.52
CA VAL A 434 -16.50 11.43 4.99
C VAL A 434 -17.70 11.53 5.93
N ILE A 435 -18.52 12.54 5.69
CA ILE A 435 -19.80 12.70 6.36
C ILE A 435 -20.89 12.19 5.41
N VAL A 436 -21.71 11.28 5.88
CA VAL A 436 -22.85 10.76 5.11
C VAL A 436 -23.84 11.89 4.87
N PRO A 437 -24.21 12.20 3.61
CA PRO A 437 -25.18 13.24 3.32
C PRO A 437 -26.52 13.00 4.00
N TYR A 438 -27.17 14.07 4.48
CA TYR A 438 -28.45 13.95 5.14
C TYR A 438 -29.58 13.51 4.19
N GLU A 439 -29.39 13.64 2.87
CA GLU A 439 -30.31 13.21 1.82
C GLU A 439 -30.50 11.69 1.74
N VAL A 440 -29.64 10.89 2.40
CA VAL A 440 -29.88 9.42 2.50
C VAL A 440 -31.05 9.10 3.42
N PHE A 441 -31.56 10.07 4.20
CA PHE A 441 -32.72 9.88 5.08
C PHE A 441 -33.93 9.33 4.32
N GLY A 442 -34.55 8.31 4.88
CA GLY A 442 -35.72 7.63 4.28
C GLY A 442 -35.37 6.57 3.22
N SER A 443 -34.10 6.46 2.82
CA SER A 443 -33.63 5.34 2.02
C SER A 443 -33.39 4.10 2.87
N THR A 444 -33.52 2.90 2.27
CA THR A 444 -33.14 1.63 2.92
C THR A 444 -31.70 1.24 2.67
N THR A 445 -31.12 1.74 1.57
CA THR A 445 -29.72 1.52 1.17
C THR A 445 -29.17 2.77 0.50
N ALA A 446 -27.85 2.90 0.49
CA ALA A 446 -27.14 3.89 -0.31
C ALA A 446 -26.07 3.21 -1.16
N ASN A 447 -25.90 3.70 -2.38
CA ASN A 447 -24.84 3.31 -3.31
C ASN A 447 -23.66 4.28 -3.15
N VAL A 448 -22.54 3.76 -2.70
CA VAL A 448 -21.33 4.57 -2.43
C VAL A 448 -20.32 4.35 -3.52
N VAL A 449 -19.81 5.45 -4.08
CA VAL A 449 -18.78 5.44 -5.13
C VAL A 449 -17.69 6.44 -4.75
N VAL A 450 -16.43 5.99 -4.84
CA VAL A 450 -15.26 6.84 -4.72
C VAL A 450 -14.75 7.18 -6.11
N THR A 451 -14.39 8.43 -6.34
CA THR A 451 -13.68 8.88 -7.54
C THR A 451 -12.31 9.44 -7.13
N TYR A 452 -11.24 8.93 -7.74
CA TYR A 452 -9.86 9.42 -7.53
C TYR A 452 -9.15 9.54 -8.89
N LYS A 453 -8.58 10.73 -9.19
CA LYS A 453 -7.91 11.00 -10.48
C LYS A 453 -8.79 10.62 -11.69
N ASN A 454 -10.07 10.93 -11.64
CA ASN A 454 -11.09 10.60 -12.66
C ASN A 454 -11.41 9.11 -12.83
N ASN A 455 -10.82 8.20 -12.06
CA ASN A 455 -11.24 6.82 -12.00
C ASN A 455 -12.28 6.62 -10.90
N THR A 456 -13.26 5.74 -11.12
CA THR A 456 -14.32 5.45 -10.16
C THR A 456 -14.23 4.03 -9.65
N SER A 457 -14.53 3.85 -8.35
CA SER A 457 -14.66 2.51 -7.77
C SER A 457 -15.89 1.78 -8.32
N ALA A 458 -15.91 0.46 -8.15
CA ALA A 458 -17.18 -0.27 -8.17
C ALA A 458 -18.13 0.30 -7.10
N THR A 459 -19.44 0.22 -7.38
CA THR A 459 -20.46 0.65 -6.41
C THR A 459 -20.45 -0.26 -5.20
N PHE A 460 -20.36 0.33 -4.01
CA PHE A 460 -20.52 -0.35 -2.73
C PHE A 460 -21.89 -0.01 -2.13
N THR A 461 -22.78 -0.99 -2.04
CA THR A 461 -24.12 -0.77 -1.48
C THR A 461 -24.10 -1.05 0.02
N VAL A 462 -24.56 -0.07 0.82
CA VAL A 462 -24.60 -0.15 2.28
C VAL A 462 -26.03 0.08 2.78
N PRO A 463 -26.51 -0.65 3.81
CA PRO A 463 -27.80 -0.37 4.46
C PRO A 463 -27.83 1.00 5.11
N VAL A 464 -28.97 1.68 5.07
CA VAL A 464 -29.23 2.94 5.76
C VAL A 464 -30.20 2.71 6.90
N THR A 465 -29.86 3.24 8.07
CA THR A 465 -30.69 3.23 9.28
C THR A 465 -31.02 4.65 9.74
N ALA A 466 -32.01 4.82 10.57
CA ALA A 466 -32.37 6.13 11.09
C ALA A 466 -31.23 6.74 11.93
N THR A 467 -30.56 5.92 12.72
CA THR A 467 -29.45 6.31 13.61
C THR A 467 -28.38 5.19 13.65
N ALA A 468 -27.12 5.56 13.88
CA ALA A 468 -25.98 4.63 14.04
C ALA A 468 -24.96 5.24 15.03
N PRO A 469 -25.29 5.40 16.32
CA PRO A 469 -24.46 6.14 17.27
C PRO A 469 -23.12 5.45 17.54
N GLY A 470 -22.03 6.24 17.55
CA GLY A 470 -20.71 5.84 17.99
C GLY A 470 -20.07 6.92 18.86
N LEU A 471 -19.50 6.54 20.01
CA LEU A 471 -18.75 7.41 20.91
C LEU A 471 -17.29 7.51 20.45
N PHE A 472 -16.77 8.72 20.30
CA PHE A 472 -15.35 8.92 20.03
C PHE A 472 -14.50 8.50 21.22
N THR A 473 -13.44 7.74 20.97
CA THR A 473 -12.49 7.27 21.99
C THR A 473 -11.11 7.92 21.80
N ILE A 474 -10.38 8.10 22.90
CA ILE A 474 -9.01 8.66 22.87
C ILE A 474 -8.05 7.74 22.11
N SER A 475 -8.29 6.44 22.18
CA SER A 475 -7.51 5.43 21.45
C SER A 475 -7.79 5.38 19.94
N GLU A 476 -8.79 6.12 19.43
CA GLU A 476 -9.21 6.14 18.02
C GLU A 476 -9.47 4.76 17.40
N ASN A 477 -9.96 3.80 18.22
CA ASN A 477 -10.24 2.43 17.80
C ASN A 477 -11.61 1.92 18.25
N GLY A 478 -12.44 2.81 18.83
CA GLY A 478 -13.80 2.49 19.30
C GLY A 478 -13.87 1.81 20.66
N THR A 479 -12.76 1.59 21.35
CA THR A 479 -12.72 0.96 22.67
C THR A 479 -11.95 1.80 23.69
N GLY A 480 -12.21 1.56 24.98
CA GLY A 480 -11.55 2.27 26.08
C GLY A 480 -12.15 3.64 26.35
N GLU A 481 -11.32 4.56 26.75
CA GLU A 481 -11.67 5.89 27.24
C GLU A 481 -12.33 6.76 26.17
N VAL A 482 -13.55 7.24 26.43
CA VAL A 482 -14.23 8.16 25.51
C VAL A 482 -13.62 9.56 25.58
N VAL A 483 -13.72 10.31 24.49
CA VAL A 483 -13.41 11.75 24.49
C VAL A 483 -14.47 12.45 25.32
N ALA A 484 -14.14 12.76 26.57
CA ALA A 484 -15.06 13.37 27.53
C ALA A 484 -14.38 14.51 28.30
N PHE A 485 -15.20 15.51 28.66
CA PHE A 485 -14.75 16.62 29.50
C PHE A 485 -15.58 16.67 30.78
N ASN A 486 -14.91 16.86 31.91
CA ASN A 486 -15.52 17.05 33.21
C ASN A 486 -16.22 18.41 33.27
N PHE A 487 -17.08 18.60 34.28
CA PHE A 487 -17.84 19.84 34.50
C PHE A 487 -16.97 21.11 34.57
N ASP A 488 -15.71 21.00 34.99
CA ASP A 488 -14.76 22.09 35.05
C ASP A 488 -14.02 22.36 33.71
N GLY A 489 -14.41 21.67 32.64
CA GLY A 489 -13.82 21.78 31.30
C GLY A 489 -12.51 21.02 31.13
N THR A 490 -12.06 20.26 32.10
CA THR A 490 -10.85 19.43 32.00
C THR A 490 -11.15 18.08 31.37
N LEU A 491 -10.14 17.51 30.66
CA LEU A 491 -10.27 16.19 30.04
C LEU A 491 -10.50 15.11 31.13
N ASN A 492 -11.47 14.24 30.90
CA ASN A 492 -11.71 13.08 31.75
C ASN A 492 -10.64 12.03 31.51
N THR A 493 -9.95 11.62 32.54
CA THR A 493 -8.87 10.62 32.48
C THR A 493 -8.79 9.83 33.78
N ALA A 494 -7.99 8.77 33.83
CA ALA A 494 -7.71 8.02 35.05
C ALA A 494 -7.13 8.90 36.17
N ALA A 495 -6.32 9.91 35.83
CA ALA A 495 -5.73 10.85 36.77
C ALA A 495 -6.71 11.98 37.18
N ASN A 496 -7.74 12.22 36.34
CA ASN A 496 -8.75 13.26 36.57
C ASN A 496 -10.16 12.74 36.31
N PRO A 497 -10.65 11.81 37.14
CA PRO A 497 -11.98 11.19 36.96
C PRO A 497 -13.11 12.16 37.29
N ALA A 498 -14.24 12.02 36.60
CA ALA A 498 -15.44 12.80 36.83
C ALA A 498 -16.10 12.44 38.18
N GLN A 499 -16.76 13.41 38.77
CA GLN A 499 -17.49 13.23 40.04
C GLN A 499 -18.92 12.78 39.77
N ARG A 500 -19.41 11.79 40.53
CA ARG A 500 -20.82 11.33 40.49
C ARG A 500 -21.77 12.49 40.77
N GLY A 501 -22.89 12.53 40.06
CA GLY A 501 -23.90 13.58 40.19
C GLY A 501 -23.52 14.90 39.48
N PHE A 502 -22.37 14.99 38.85
CA PHE A 502 -21.96 16.15 38.08
C PHE A 502 -22.09 15.91 36.57
N PRO A 503 -22.30 16.99 35.79
CA PRO A 503 -22.32 16.89 34.34
C PRO A 503 -20.96 16.48 33.77
N VAL A 504 -21.00 15.73 32.67
CA VAL A 504 -19.88 15.45 31.80
C VAL A 504 -20.31 15.63 30.34
N LEU A 505 -19.39 16.05 29.51
CA LEU A 505 -19.59 16.26 28.10
C LEU A 505 -18.89 15.14 27.33
N VAL A 506 -19.61 14.46 26.43
CA VAL A 506 -19.04 13.43 25.56
C VAL A 506 -19.34 13.73 24.09
N TYR A 507 -18.52 13.21 23.18
CA TYR A 507 -18.70 13.40 21.74
C TYR A 507 -19.01 12.10 21.04
N ALA A 508 -19.93 12.19 20.06
CA ALA A 508 -20.43 11.05 19.29
C ALA A 508 -20.67 11.44 17.83
N THR A 509 -20.96 10.46 17.00
CA THR A 509 -21.50 10.63 15.63
C THR A 509 -22.63 9.65 15.40
N GLY A 510 -23.35 9.76 14.26
CA GLY A 510 -24.41 8.83 13.89
C GLY A 510 -25.77 9.13 14.55
N GLU A 511 -26.02 10.37 14.85
CA GLU A 511 -27.29 10.89 15.45
C GLU A 511 -28.50 10.74 14.53
N GLY A 512 -28.27 10.57 13.22
CA GLY A 512 -29.34 10.56 12.22
C GLY A 512 -29.83 11.96 11.84
N GLN A 513 -31.06 12.04 11.31
CA GLN A 513 -31.64 13.31 10.93
C GLN A 513 -31.88 14.20 12.15
N THR A 514 -31.76 15.52 11.94
CA THR A 514 -31.89 16.53 13.00
C THR A 514 -32.99 17.52 12.73
N ASP A 515 -33.40 18.25 13.77
CA ASP A 515 -34.28 19.41 13.73
C ASP A 515 -33.53 20.65 14.25
N PRO A 516 -33.40 21.75 13.46
CA PRO A 516 -33.64 21.81 11.99
C PRO A 516 -32.86 20.75 11.22
N THR A 517 -33.35 20.42 10.02
CA THR A 517 -32.69 19.47 9.09
C THR A 517 -31.21 19.72 8.98
N GLY A 518 -30.43 18.65 9.07
CA GLY A 518 -28.97 18.68 8.93
C GLY A 518 -28.53 19.30 7.60
N SER A 519 -27.34 19.85 7.59
CA SER A 519 -26.71 20.41 6.39
C SER A 519 -25.31 19.81 6.22
N ASP A 520 -25.04 19.26 5.05
CA ASP A 520 -23.82 18.51 4.77
C ASP A 520 -22.58 19.36 4.97
N GLY A 521 -21.69 18.86 5.84
CA GLY A 521 -20.40 19.49 6.12
C GLY A 521 -20.44 20.87 6.78
N LEU A 522 -21.59 21.36 7.20
CA LEU A 522 -21.71 22.69 7.84
C LEU A 522 -20.96 22.69 9.17
N ILE A 523 -20.13 23.70 9.41
CA ILE A 523 -19.54 23.95 10.72
C ILE A 523 -20.61 24.55 11.63
N ALA A 524 -20.90 23.86 12.73
CA ALA A 524 -21.87 24.33 13.72
C ALA A 524 -21.39 25.61 14.40
N GLY A 525 -22.21 26.65 14.36
CA GLY A 525 -21.86 27.95 14.97
C GLY A 525 -23.08 28.81 15.22
N GLY A 526 -22.95 29.77 16.16
CA GLY A 526 -24.02 30.71 16.47
C GLY A 526 -25.16 30.13 17.29
N LEU A 527 -26.36 30.73 17.15
CA LEU A 527 -27.56 30.40 17.94
C LEU A 527 -28.35 29.23 17.35
N PHE A 528 -27.94 28.62 16.25
CA PHE A 528 -28.64 27.55 15.58
C PHE A 528 -28.16 26.19 16.07
N VAL A 529 -28.83 25.68 17.08
CA VAL A 529 -28.64 24.32 17.60
C VAL A 529 -29.50 23.35 16.79
N ARG A 530 -28.88 22.27 16.27
CA ARG A 530 -29.58 21.14 15.67
C ARG A 530 -29.61 20.01 16.70
N THR A 531 -30.76 19.41 16.89
CA THR A 531 -30.94 18.27 17.81
C THR A 531 -31.41 17.04 17.04
N PRO A 532 -31.01 15.82 17.42
CA PRO A 532 -31.49 14.60 16.79
C PRO A 532 -33.02 14.48 16.83
N PHE A 533 -33.63 13.99 15.74
CA PHE A 533 -35.06 13.61 15.79
C PHE A 533 -35.33 12.47 16.75
N ALA A 534 -34.39 11.54 16.85
CA ALA A 534 -34.51 10.41 17.76
C ALA A 534 -34.14 10.79 19.19
N THR A 535 -34.85 10.25 20.16
CA THR A 535 -34.53 10.47 21.57
C THR A 535 -33.15 9.96 21.90
N VAL A 536 -32.34 10.78 22.59
CA VAL A 536 -31.03 10.42 23.07
C VAL A 536 -31.08 10.08 24.55
N THR A 537 -30.58 8.91 24.92
CA THR A 537 -30.43 8.45 26.30
C THR A 537 -29.02 7.92 26.52
N ALA A 538 -28.59 7.88 27.79
CA ALA A 538 -27.28 7.34 28.14
C ALA A 538 -27.34 6.50 29.41
N SER A 539 -26.39 5.59 29.56
CA SER A 539 -26.17 4.85 30.81
C SER A 539 -24.68 4.75 31.13
N VAL A 540 -24.35 4.77 32.41
CA VAL A 540 -23.01 4.55 32.94
C VAL A 540 -23.02 3.41 33.93
N ALA A 541 -22.21 2.39 33.76
CA ALA A 541 -22.23 1.14 34.52
C ALA A 541 -23.62 0.50 34.58
N GLY A 542 -24.39 0.61 33.50
CA GLY A 542 -25.77 0.10 33.40
C GLY A 542 -26.83 0.92 34.14
N GLN A 543 -26.45 2.04 34.78
CA GLN A 543 -27.39 2.96 35.42
C GLN A 543 -27.74 4.11 34.47
N PRO A 544 -29.02 4.47 34.33
CA PRO A 544 -29.44 5.59 33.50
C PRO A 544 -28.76 6.90 33.92
N ALA A 545 -28.22 7.63 32.97
CA ALA A 545 -27.72 8.99 33.14
C ALA A 545 -28.71 9.98 32.55
N PHE A 546 -28.89 11.12 33.23
CA PHE A 546 -29.79 12.16 32.74
C PHE A 546 -29.12 12.99 31.66
N VAL A 547 -29.65 12.95 30.43
CA VAL A 547 -29.15 13.76 29.31
C VAL A 547 -29.73 15.18 29.43
N VAL A 548 -28.83 16.15 29.60
CA VAL A 548 -29.16 17.59 29.71
C VAL A 548 -29.28 18.19 28.32
N TYR A 549 -28.36 17.82 27.44
CA TYR A 549 -28.28 18.30 26.06
C TYR A 549 -27.76 17.18 25.14
N ALA A 550 -28.30 17.13 23.95
CA ALA A 550 -27.76 16.34 22.83
C ALA A 550 -28.03 17.07 21.53
N GLY A 551 -26.97 17.35 20.77
CA GLY A 551 -27.08 18.10 19.52
C GLY A 551 -25.76 18.49 18.92
N SER A 552 -25.79 19.46 18.01
CA SER A 552 -24.58 19.92 17.29
C SER A 552 -23.50 20.40 18.25
N ALA A 553 -22.27 19.92 18.09
CA ALA A 553 -21.10 20.40 18.81
C ALA A 553 -20.62 21.72 18.22
N SER A 554 -20.60 22.78 19.03
CA SER A 554 -20.22 24.13 18.58
C SER A 554 -18.79 24.15 18.03
N GLY A 555 -18.57 24.75 16.87
CA GLY A 555 -17.28 24.82 16.18
C GLY A 555 -16.86 23.51 15.50
N SER A 556 -17.66 22.45 15.60
CA SER A 556 -17.40 21.17 14.92
C SER A 556 -18.25 21.05 13.65
N VAL A 557 -17.87 20.13 12.77
CA VAL A 557 -18.62 19.84 11.57
C VAL A 557 -19.93 19.09 11.91
N ALA A 558 -20.98 19.31 11.11
CA ALA A 558 -22.23 18.54 11.17
C ALA A 558 -21.92 17.03 11.12
N GLY A 559 -22.57 16.27 11.98
CA GLY A 559 -22.25 14.85 12.23
C GLY A 559 -21.40 14.62 13.48
N VAL A 560 -20.85 15.65 14.10
CA VAL A 560 -20.32 15.59 15.46
C VAL A 560 -21.42 16.02 16.42
N MET A 561 -21.91 15.07 17.18
CA MET A 561 -22.88 15.30 18.24
C MET A 561 -22.17 15.48 19.58
N GLU A 562 -22.55 16.52 20.31
CA GLU A 562 -22.18 16.78 21.70
C GLU A 562 -23.29 16.30 22.61
N VAL A 563 -22.97 15.55 23.66
CA VAL A 563 -23.93 15.07 24.64
C VAL A 563 -23.46 15.46 26.04
N GLU A 564 -24.23 16.34 26.70
CA GLU A 564 -24.05 16.66 28.11
C GLU A 564 -24.95 15.75 28.93
N LEU A 565 -24.38 15.00 29.85
CA LEU A 565 -25.10 14.08 30.70
C LEU A 565 -24.65 14.21 32.16
N VAL A 566 -25.61 14.12 33.11
CA VAL A 566 -25.32 14.05 34.54
C VAL A 566 -25.03 12.60 34.93
N LEU A 567 -23.82 12.37 35.48
CA LEU A 567 -23.44 11.04 35.94
C LEU A 567 -24.38 10.53 37.01
N PRO A 568 -24.84 9.28 36.91
CA PRO A 568 -25.81 8.74 37.88
C PRO A 568 -25.19 8.57 39.28
N SER A 569 -26.07 8.58 40.29
CA SER A 569 -25.72 8.12 41.63
C SER A 569 -25.54 6.61 41.59
N LEU A 570 -24.32 6.15 41.42
CA LEU A 570 -24.01 4.73 41.31
C LEU A 570 -24.13 4.03 42.67
N PRO A 571 -24.63 2.77 42.74
CA PRO A 571 -24.62 1.97 43.95
C PRO A 571 -23.25 1.92 44.63
N ALA A 572 -23.19 1.85 45.96
CA ALA A 572 -21.94 1.76 46.70
C ALA A 572 -21.07 0.54 46.31
N SER A 573 -21.70 -0.49 45.75
CA SER A 573 -21.02 -1.68 45.21
C SER A 573 -20.27 -1.43 43.92
N VAL A 574 -20.52 -0.34 43.20
CA VAL A 574 -19.81 0.04 41.98
C VAL A 574 -18.62 0.91 42.39
N ALA A 575 -17.43 0.31 42.37
CA ALA A 575 -16.17 1.06 42.61
C ALA A 575 -15.97 2.14 41.53
N GLY A 576 -15.28 3.20 41.88
CA GLY A 576 -14.81 4.20 40.91
C GLY A 576 -13.76 3.59 39.95
N GLY A 577 -13.51 4.27 38.84
CA GLY A 577 -12.53 3.86 37.81
C GLY A 577 -13.11 3.99 36.40
N ALA A 578 -12.57 3.22 35.45
CA ALA A 578 -13.07 3.14 34.08
C ALA A 578 -14.40 2.36 34.07
N LEU A 579 -15.51 3.06 33.89
CA LEU A 579 -16.88 2.50 33.90
C LEU A 579 -17.43 2.46 32.47
N PRO A 580 -18.13 1.38 32.08
CA PRO A 580 -18.79 1.31 30.77
C PRO A 580 -19.79 2.46 30.60
N ILE A 581 -19.75 3.12 29.45
CA ILE A 581 -20.72 4.12 29.01
C ILE A 581 -21.37 3.66 27.72
N VAL A 582 -22.70 3.78 27.63
CA VAL A 582 -23.49 3.48 26.44
C VAL A 582 -24.37 4.69 26.14
N LEU A 583 -24.27 5.16 24.89
CA LEU A 583 -25.17 6.15 24.33
C LEU A 583 -26.20 5.42 23.46
N THR A 584 -27.48 5.75 23.61
CA THR A 584 -28.55 5.19 22.80
C THR A 584 -29.25 6.32 22.06
N VAL A 585 -29.40 6.21 20.74
CA VAL A 585 -30.11 7.16 19.91
C VAL A 585 -31.27 6.41 19.23
N GLY A 586 -32.50 6.78 19.60
CA GLY A 586 -33.67 5.99 19.28
C GLY A 586 -33.63 4.61 19.96
N ASN A 587 -33.45 3.56 19.18
CA ASN A 587 -33.33 2.18 19.67
C ASN A 587 -31.94 1.56 19.39
N VAL A 588 -30.96 2.35 18.97
CA VAL A 588 -29.62 1.88 18.59
C VAL A 588 -28.63 2.31 19.65
N ASN A 589 -27.86 1.35 20.15
CA ASN A 589 -26.79 1.60 21.11
C ASN A 589 -25.47 1.90 20.40
N SER A 590 -24.65 2.75 21.04
CA SER A 590 -23.24 2.91 20.65
C SER A 590 -22.45 1.61 20.84
N GLN A 591 -21.22 1.60 20.35
CA GLN A 591 -20.32 0.45 20.49
C GLN A 591 -20.13 0.00 21.94
N THR A 592 -19.86 -1.28 22.13
CA THR A 592 -19.42 -1.85 23.40
C THR A 592 -17.94 -1.56 23.67
N GLY A 593 -17.53 -1.56 24.94
CA GLY A 593 -16.13 -1.34 25.33
C GLY A 593 -15.71 0.12 25.50
N ALA A 594 -16.61 1.08 25.24
CA ALA A 594 -16.41 2.48 25.58
C ALA A 594 -16.51 2.70 27.09
N THR A 595 -15.59 3.47 27.68
CA THR A 595 -15.52 3.70 29.13
C THR A 595 -15.34 5.18 29.47
N ILE A 596 -15.78 5.57 30.68
CA ILE A 596 -15.55 6.90 31.25
C ILE A 596 -14.99 6.74 32.67
N PHE A 597 -14.04 7.59 33.07
CA PHE A 597 -13.49 7.57 34.43
C PHE A 597 -14.41 8.32 35.42
N VAL A 598 -14.82 7.63 36.50
CA VAL A 598 -15.71 8.15 37.53
C VAL A 598 -15.12 7.88 38.92
N LYS A 599 -15.19 8.84 39.85
CA LYS A 599 -14.80 8.71 41.27
C LYS A 599 -15.99 8.77 42.24
#